data_701e65e6b268a7fc4da4d51d2ac04f0c
#
_entry.id   701e65e6b268a7fc4da4d51d2ac04f0c
#
_cell.length_a   1.000
_cell.length_b   1.000
_cell.length_c   1.000
_cell.angle_alpha   90.00
_cell.angle_beta   90.00
_cell.angle_gamma   90.00
#
_symmetry.space_group_name_H-M   'P 1'
#
loop_
_entity.id
_entity.type
_entity.pdbx_description
1 polymer ?
#
loop_
_entity_poly.entity_id
_entity_poly.type
_entity_poly.pdbx_seq_one_letter_code
_entity_poly.pdbx_strand_id
1 'polypeptide(L)'
;IMAILAGIDRGYVTPEEGLQRMEKIVTFLETADRFHGAYPHWWYGDTGKVKPFGRKDNGGDLVETAFIMQALLSVHQYYINGNEQEKALAARIDKLWREVDWDFYRRNGRNVLYWHWSPEYGWEMDFPVHGYNECLIMYILAAASPTHGVPAAVYHEGWAQDGAIVEPHKVEGIELHLRYQGTEAGPLFWAQYSFLGLDPTGLKDEYCTDYFHEMRNLTLVNRAY
;
A
#
# COMPACT_ATOMS: atom_id res chain seq x y z
N ILE A 1 -0.17 -12.31 4.13
CA ILE A 1 -0.72 -11.87 5.41
C ILE A 1 -2.24 -11.98 5.37
N MET A 2 -2.94 -11.19 4.56
CA MET A 2 -4.42 -11.19 4.48
C MET A 2 -5.03 -12.55 4.15
N ALA A 3 -4.41 -13.34 3.28
CA ALA A 3 -4.86 -14.71 2.99
C ALA A 3 -4.90 -15.63 4.22
N ILE A 4 -4.07 -15.37 5.25
CA ILE A 4 -4.11 -16.12 6.50
C ILE A 4 -5.39 -15.79 7.27
N LEU A 5 -5.79 -14.52 7.36
CA LEU A 5 -7.06 -14.11 7.99
C LEU A 5 -8.25 -14.74 7.28
N ALA A 6 -8.27 -14.68 5.95
CA ALA A 6 -9.31 -15.35 5.17
C ALA A 6 -9.29 -16.87 5.36
N GLY A 7 -8.10 -17.47 5.55
CA GLY A 7 -7.95 -18.89 5.83
C GLY A 7 -8.52 -19.28 7.20
N ILE A 8 -8.33 -18.44 8.23
CA ILE A 8 -8.92 -18.62 9.55
C ILE A 8 -10.45 -18.54 9.47
N ASP A 9 -10.96 -17.48 8.84
CA ASP A 9 -12.41 -17.24 8.71
C ASP A 9 -13.12 -18.40 7.99
N ARG A 10 -12.45 -19.00 6.99
CA ARG A 10 -12.99 -20.12 6.21
C ARG A 10 -12.64 -21.51 6.76
N GLY A 11 -11.95 -21.59 7.90
CA GLY A 11 -11.59 -22.85 8.54
C GLY A 11 -10.50 -23.66 7.82
N TYR A 12 -9.72 -23.05 6.93
CA TYR A 12 -8.55 -23.68 6.29
C TYR A 12 -7.30 -23.67 7.17
N VAL A 13 -7.27 -22.75 8.12
CA VAL A 13 -6.19 -22.57 9.12
C VAL A 13 -6.85 -22.38 10.46
N THR A 14 -6.35 -23.01 11.52
CA THR A 14 -6.88 -22.77 12.86
C THR A 14 -6.50 -21.38 13.36
N PRO A 15 -7.28 -20.77 14.27
CA PRO A 15 -6.91 -19.48 14.87
C PRO A 15 -5.50 -19.49 15.49
N GLU A 16 -5.12 -20.56 16.17
CA GLU A 16 -3.82 -20.74 16.81
C GLU A 16 -2.67 -20.78 15.78
N GLU A 17 -2.82 -21.57 14.70
CA GLU A 17 -1.85 -21.63 13.62
C GLU A 17 -1.71 -20.28 12.91
N GLY A 18 -2.83 -19.59 12.69
CA GLY A 18 -2.86 -18.26 12.11
C GLY A 18 -2.11 -17.24 12.96
N LEU A 19 -2.39 -17.20 14.26
CA LEU A 19 -1.72 -16.32 15.22
C LEU A 19 -0.21 -16.58 15.27
N GLN A 20 0.22 -17.85 15.38
CA GLN A 20 1.63 -18.23 15.38
C GLN A 20 2.34 -17.79 14.09
N ARG A 21 1.67 -17.91 12.95
CA ARG A 21 2.21 -17.48 11.66
C ARG A 21 2.35 -15.95 11.61
N MET A 22 1.37 -15.21 12.10
CA MET A 22 1.40 -13.75 12.16
C MET A 22 2.51 -13.24 13.08
N GLU A 23 2.67 -13.86 14.27
CA GLU A 23 3.76 -13.53 15.20
C GLU A 23 5.14 -13.73 14.56
N LYS A 24 5.33 -14.83 13.82
CA LYS A 24 6.57 -15.10 13.11
C LYS A 24 6.84 -14.03 12.04
N ILE A 25 5.82 -13.62 11.29
CA ILE A 25 5.94 -12.57 10.26
C ILE A 25 6.29 -11.23 10.92
N VAL A 26 5.57 -10.83 11.97
CA VAL A 26 5.82 -9.56 12.65
C VAL A 26 7.21 -9.55 13.30
N THR A 27 7.64 -10.65 13.91
CA THR A 27 9.00 -10.78 14.46
C THR A 27 10.08 -10.61 13.41
N PHE A 28 9.89 -11.17 12.20
CA PHE A 28 10.80 -10.94 11.09
C PHE A 28 10.81 -9.45 10.68
N LEU A 29 9.66 -8.83 10.52
CA LEU A 29 9.53 -7.43 10.10
C LEU A 29 10.12 -6.43 11.11
N GLU A 30 10.11 -6.76 12.41
CA GLU A 30 10.74 -5.93 13.47
C GLU A 30 12.26 -5.92 13.39
N THR A 31 12.87 -6.96 12.81
CA THR A 31 14.33 -7.14 12.73
C THR A 31 14.91 -6.95 11.33
N ALA A 32 14.06 -6.98 10.31
CA ALA A 32 14.46 -6.79 8.92
C ALA A 32 14.90 -5.35 8.64
N ASP A 33 15.74 -5.18 7.62
CA ASP A 33 16.19 -3.85 7.20
C ASP A 33 14.99 -2.97 6.83
N ARG A 34 15.06 -1.73 7.33
CA ARG A 34 14.10 -0.64 7.06
C ARG A 34 14.87 0.66 6.81
N PHE A 35 14.31 1.51 5.97
CA PHE A 35 14.91 2.76 5.54
C PHE A 35 13.92 3.91 5.76
N HIS A 36 14.15 4.72 6.79
CA HIS A 36 13.16 5.72 7.24
C HIS A 36 11.78 5.07 7.52
N GLY A 37 11.82 3.88 8.12
CA GLY A 37 10.63 3.09 8.41
C GLY A 37 10.03 2.30 7.24
N ALA A 38 10.38 2.60 5.99
CA ALA A 38 9.95 1.83 4.85
C ALA A 38 10.76 0.55 4.67
N TYR A 39 10.10 -0.48 4.23
CA TYR A 39 10.71 -1.76 3.88
C TYR A 39 11.29 -1.75 2.46
N PRO A 40 12.30 -2.58 2.16
CA PRO A 40 12.80 -2.73 0.81
C PRO A 40 11.84 -3.58 -0.05
N HIS A 41 12.05 -3.54 -1.36
CA HIS A 41 11.32 -4.37 -2.31
C HIS A 41 11.46 -5.87 -1.99
N TRP A 42 12.68 -6.32 -1.70
CA TRP A 42 12.98 -7.69 -1.28
C TRP A 42 13.96 -7.76 -0.12
N TRP A 43 13.89 -8.86 0.65
CA TRP A 43 14.88 -9.26 1.65
C TRP A 43 15.49 -10.63 1.31
N TYR A 44 16.65 -10.87 1.87
CA TYR A 44 17.11 -12.24 2.10
C TYR A 44 16.35 -12.79 3.30
N GLY A 45 15.59 -13.89 3.11
CA GLY A 45 14.66 -14.39 4.12
C GLY A 45 15.33 -15.00 5.36
N ASP A 46 16.60 -15.34 5.27
CA ASP A 46 17.43 -15.89 6.36
C ASP A 46 18.04 -14.79 7.25
N THR A 47 18.34 -13.63 6.68
CA THR A 47 19.03 -12.53 7.38
C THR A 47 18.20 -11.31 7.63
N GLY A 48 17.08 -11.13 6.92
CA GLY A 48 16.30 -9.89 6.93
C GLY A 48 17.00 -8.69 6.26
N LYS A 49 18.17 -8.92 5.63
CA LYS A 49 18.89 -7.88 4.93
C LYS A 49 18.28 -7.58 3.58
N VAL A 50 18.35 -6.31 3.16
CA VAL A 50 17.87 -5.88 1.84
C VAL A 50 18.51 -6.72 0.74
N LYS A 51 17.67 -7.28 -0.13
CA LYS A 51 18.08 -7.90 -1.38
C LYS A 51 17.78 -6.92 -2.50
N PRO A 52 18.79 -6.31 -3.14
CA PRO A 52 18.55 -5.32 -4.19
C PRO A 52 17.68 -5.86 -5.32
N PHE A 53 16.61 -5.17 -5.65
CA PHE A 53 15.80 -5.44 -6.84
C PHE A 53 16.52 -4.93 -8.10
N GLY A 54 17.21 -3.80 -7.96
CA GLY A 54 18.07 -3.21 -8.97
C GLY A 54 19.20 -2.41 -8.32
N ARG A 55 20.16 -1.93 -9.12
CA ARG A 55 21.32 -1.21 -8.60
C ARG A 55 20.96 -0.03 -7.68
N LYS A 56 19.94 0.74 -8.05
CA LYS A 56 19.48 1.91 -7.29
C LYS A 56 18.27 1.60 -6.41
N ASP A 57 17.73 0.39 -6.51
CA ASP A 57 16.63 -0.13 -5.73
C ASP A 57 17.19 -1.13 -4.71
N ASN A 58 17.92 -0.61 -3.75
CA ASN A 58 18.61 -1.32 -2.68
C ASN A 58 18.34 -0.69 -1.30
N GLY A 59 17.22 0.00 -1.18
CA GLY A 59 16.81 0.71 0.03
C GLY A 59 15.31 0.61 0.28
N GLY A 60 14.69 1.73 0.69
CA GLY A 60 13.26 1.76 0.98
C GLY A 60 12.39 1.83 -0.26
N ASP A 61 11.37 0.99 -0.29
CA ASP A 61 10.27 0.96 -1.25
C ASP A 61 8.96 1.31 -0.55
N LEU A 62 8.45 2.51 -0.80
CA LEU A 62 7.27 3.01 -0.10
C LEU A 62 5.98 2.32 -0.55
N VAL A 63 5.93 1.86 -1.80
CA VAL A 63 4.74 1.18 -2.36
C VAL A 63 4.60 -0.21 -1.77
N GLU A 64 5.68 -1.02 -1.76
CA GLU A 64 5.67 -2.33 -1.11
C GLU A 64 5.42 -2.20 0.40
N THR A 65 5.95 -1.14 1.01
CA THR A 65 5.66 -0.82 2.42
C THR A 65 4.17 -0.56 2.63
N ALA A 66 3.50 0.17 1.74
CA ALA A 66 2.07 0.42 1.85
C ALA A 66 1.26 -0.88 1.76
N PHE A 67 1.63 -1.82 0.88
CA PHE A 67 0.98 -3.13 0.80
C PHE A 67 1.18 -3.97 2.06
N ILE A 68 2.36 -3.94 2.66
CA ILE A 68 2.61 -4.60 3.94
C ILE A 68 1.77 -3.93 5.05
N MET A 69 1.76 -2.61 5.12
CA MET A 69 1.08 -1.88 6.18
C MET A 69 -0.45 -2.03 6.11
N GLN A 70 -1.08 -2.00 4.94
CA GLN A 70 -2.52 -2.28 4.84
C GLN A 70 -2.85 -3.69 5.34
N ALA A 71 -2.00 -4.66 5.03
CA ALA A 71 -2.18 -6.04 5.48
C ALA A 71 -1.98 -6.16 7.01
N LEU A 72 -0.97 -5.52 7.58
CA LEU A 72 -0.72 -5.50 9.01
C LEU A 72 -1.82 -4.76 9.78
N LEU A 73 -2.34 -3.65 9.27
CA LEU A 73 -3.46 -2.94 9.88
C LEU A 73 -4.75 -3.78 9.87
N SER A 74 -4.97 -4.61 8.86
CA SER A 74 -6.06 -5.59 8.87
C SER A 74 -5.87 -6.64 9.98
N VAL A 75 -4.64 -7.12 10.19
CA VAL A 75 -4.29 -8.03 11.29
C VAL A 75 -4.45 -7.35 12.65
N HIS A 76 -4.00 -6.10 12.77
CA HIS A 76 -4.19 -5.28 13.98
C HIS A 76 -5.67 -5.18 14.34
N GLN A 77 -6.52 -4.82 13.38
CA GLN A 77 -7.96 -4.69 13.60
C GLN A 77 -8.63 -6.01 13.98
N TYR A 78 -8.14 -7.11 13.41
CA TYR A 78 -8.65 -8.44 13.74
C TYR A 78 -8.36 -8.86 15.18
N TYR A 79 -7.17 -8.53 15.71
CA TYR A 79 -6.69 -8.99 17.01
C TYR A 79 -6.80 -7.98 18.16
N ILE A 80 -7.09 -6.71 17.91
CA ILE A 80 -7.07 -5.63 18.92
C ILE A 80 -8.03 -5.87 20.11
N ASN A 81 -9.12 -6.58 19.90
CA ASN A 81 -10.11 -6.91 20.93
C ASN A 81 -10.03 -8.37 21.41
N GLY A 82 -8.99 -9.09 21.05
CA GLY A 82 -8.78 -10.48 21.38
C GLY A 82 -8.23 -10.73 22.78
N ASN A 83 -7.60 -11.89 22.97
CA ASN A 83 -6.91 -12.24 24.20
C ASN A 83 -5.60 -11.44 24.37
N GLU A 84 -4.88 -11.63 25.49
CA GLU A 84 -3.66 -10.85 25.78
C GLU A 84 -2.53 -11.06 24.77
N GLN A 85 -2.39 -12.26 24.19
CA GLN A 85 -1.39 -12.55 23.16
C GLN A 85 -1.75 -11.85 21.84
N GLU A 86 -3.00 -11.88 21.45
CA GLU A 86 -3.54 -11.20 20.27
C GLU A 86 -3.39 -9.68 20.38
N LYS A 87 -3.74 -9.10 21.52
CA LYS A 87 -3.54 -7.67 21.80
C LYS A 87 -2.05 -7.27 21.79
N ALA A 88 -1.18 -8.13 22.33
CA ALA A 88 0.26 -7.88 22.28
C ALA A 88 0.79 -7.84 20.84
N LEU A 89 0.30 -8.75 19.97
CA LEU A 89 0.62 -8.72 18.54
C LEU A 89 0.10 -7.44 17.87
N ALA A 90 -1.14 -7.06 18.16
CA ALA A 90 -1.72 -5.81 17.62
C ALA A 90 -0.89 -4.58 18.02
N ALA A 91 -0.44 -4.50 19.28
CA ALA A 91 0.41 -3.39 19.75
C ALA A 91 1.78 -3.33 19.02
N ARG A 92 2.38 -4.48 18.72
CA ARG A 92 3.62 -4.56 17.91
C ARG A 92 3.40 -4.06 16.50
N ILE A 93 2.27 -4.40 15.90
CA ILE A 93 1.89 -3.92 14.56
C ILE A 93 1.67 -2.40 14.57
N ASP A 94 0.96 -1.86 15.56
CA ASP A 94 0.76 -0.41 15.70
C ASP A 94 2.10 0.33 15.79
N LYS A 95 3.09 -0.23 16.50
CA LYS A 95 4.44 0.33 16.55
C LYS A 95 5.10 0.37 15.18
N LEU A 96 5.08 -0.74 14.42
CA LEU A 96 5.65 -0.78 13.06
C LEU A 96 4.99 0.23 12.13
N TRP A 97 3.67 0.38 12.23
CA TRP A 97 2.89 1.36 11.48
C TRP A 97 3.33 2.80 11.78
N ARG A 98 3.48 3.15 13.06
CA ARG A 98 3.88 4.49 13.51
C ARG A 98 5.31 4.86 13.14
N GLU A 99 6.17 3.88 12.88
CA GLU A 99 7.57 4.08 12.54
C GLU A 99 7.81 4.34 11.05
N VAL A 100 6.81 4.22 10.19
CA VAL A 100 6.95 4.57 8.77
C VAL A 100 6.97 6.09 8.62
N ASP A 101 8.07 6.64 8.16
CA ASP A 101 8.24 8.08 7.91
C ASP A 101 7.77 8.44 6.49
N TRP A 102 6.46 8.56 6.34
CA TRP A 102 5.83 8.93 5.06
C TRP A 102 6.25 10.32 4.59
N ASP A 103 6.47 11.28 5.53
CA ASP A 103 6.87 12.64 5.19
C ASP A 103 8.29 12.72 4.61
N PHE A 104 9.20 11.83 5.05
CA PHE A 104 10.53 11.69 4.44
C PHE A 104 10.45 11.40 2.93
N TYR A 105 9.50 10.54 2.53
CA TYR A 105 9.32 10.14 1.13
C TYR A 105 8.69 11.22 0.24
N ARG A 106 8.44 12.40 0.76
CA ARG A 106 8.17 13.63 -0.01
C ARG A 106 9.41 14.30 -0.60
N ARG A 107 10.59 13.74 -0.39
CA ARG A 107 11.86 14.25 -0.92
C ARG A 107 12.03 15.76 -0.69
N ASN A 108 12.28 16.14 0.55
CA ASN A 108 12.41 17.53 1.00
C ASN A 108 11.10 18.34 0.94
N GLY A 109 9.99 17.74 1.34
CA GLY A 109 8.71 18.43 1.52
C GLY A 109 7.94 18.74 0.23
N ARG A 110 8.22 18.05 -0.86
CA ARG A 110 7.42 18.16 -2.10
C ARG A 110 5.99 17.64 -1.89
N ASN A 111 5.04 18.13 -2.67
CA ASN A 111 3.66 17.65 -2.61
C ASN A 111 3.43 16.42 -3.49
N VAL A 112 4.31 15.42 -3.38
CA VAL A 112 4.21 14.13 -4.07
C VAL A 112 5.03 13.10 -3.28
N LEU A 113 4.60 11.84 -3.26
CA LEU A 113 5.36 10.73 -2.69
C LEU A 113 6.24 10.08 -3.75
N TYR A 114 7.44 9.67 -3.32
CA TYR A 114 8.41 8.98 -4.16
C TYR A 114 8.43 7.50 -3.83
N TRP A 115 8.59 6.66 -4.85
CA TRP A 115 8.59 5.20 -4.72
C TRP A 115 9.78 4.69 -3.93
N HIS A 116 11.00 5.14 -4.30
CA HIS A 116 12.24 4.59 -3.79
C HIS A 116 13.15 5.62 -3.15
N TRP A 117 13.88 5.18 -2.13
CA TRP A 117 15.04 5.85 -1.60
C TRP A 117 16.16 4.83 -1.34
N SER A 118 17.40 5.15 -1.74
CA SER A 118 18.57 4.30 -1.56
C SER A 118 19.54 4.91 -0.56
N PRO A 119 20.13 4.14 0.37
CA PRO A 119 21.17 4.65 1.26
C PRO A 119 22.47 5.03 0.52
N GLU A 120 22.73 4.45 -0.67
CA GLU A 120 23.90 4.73 -1.49
C GLU A 120 23.66 5.78 -2.55
N TYR A 121 22.48 5.76 -3.18
CA TYR A 121 22.14 6.59 -4.34
C TYR A 121 21.11 7.68 -4.03
N GLY A 122 20.60 7.75 -2.79
CA GLY A 122 19.59 8.72 -2.39
C GLY A 122 18.34 8.61 -3.30
N TRP A 123 17.96 9.73 -3.89
CA TRP A 123 16.79 9.87 -4.75
C TRP A 123 17.07 9.69 -6.26
N GLU A 124 18.16 9.01 -6.64
CA GLU A 124 18.54 8.89 -8.06
C GLU A 124 17.57 8.09 -8.94
N MET A 125 16.68 7.26 -8.34
CA MET A 125 15.56 6.64 -9.08
C MET A 125 14.60 7.69 -9.62
N ASP A 126 14.44 8.81 -8.90
CA ASP A 126 13.61 9.97 -9.26
C ASP A 126 12.23 9.57 -9.78
N PHE A 127 11.52 8.73 -9.01
CA PHE A 127 10.24 8.17 -9.40
C PHE A 127 9.09 8.68 -8.53
N PRO A 128 8.53 9.87 -8.83
CA PRO A 128 7.32 10.35 -8.18
C PRO A 128 6.13 9.48 -8.60
N VAL A 129 5.26 9.18 -7.64
CA VAL A 129 4.09 8.33 -7.85
C VAL A 129 2.86 9.19 -8.08
N HIS A 130 2.22 9.01 -9.21
CA HIS A 130 0.96 9.66 -9.56
C HIS A 130 -0.13 8.61 -9.80
N GLY A 131 -1.42 8.94 -9.61
CA GLY A 131 -2.53 8.04 -9.87
C GLY A 131 -3.03 8.08 -11.32
N TYR A 132 -3.92 7.15 -11.74
CA TYR A 132 -4.52 6.07 -10.98
C TYR A 132 -3.78 4.74 -11.28
N ASN A 133 -3.40 4.04 -10.22
CA ASN A 133 -2.74 2.74 -10.26
C ASN A 133 -2.86 2.07 -8.87
N GLU A 134 -2.11 1.01 -8.61
CA GLU A 134 -2.09 0.24 -7.35
C GLU A 134 -1.71 1.05 -6.10
N CYS A 135 -1.13 2.23 -6.28
CA CYS A 135 -0.54 3.01 -5.18
C CYS A 135 -1.54 3.91 -4.42
N LEU A 136 -2.86 3.86 -4.71
CA LEU A 136 -3.86 4.66 -3.98
C LEU A 136 -3.74 4.44 -2.46
N ILE A 137 -3.58 3.20 -2.03
CA ILE A 137 -3.44 2.86 -0.60
C ILE A 137 -2.21 3.54 0.05
N MET A 138 -1.12 3.75 -0.68
CA MET A 138 0.07 4.45 -0.18
C MET A 138 -0.27 5.88 0.22
N TYR A 139 -1.01 6.60 -0.60
CA TYR A 139 -1.44 7.97 -0.30
C TYR A 139 -2.44 8.03 0.84
N ILE A 140 -3.38 7.08 0.91
CA ILE A 140 -4.35 6.97 2.01
C ILE A 140 -3.62 6.73 3.34
N LEU A 141 -2.69 5.79 3.38
CA LEU A 141 -1.90 5.49 4.58
C LEU A 141 -1.01 6.66 4.99
N ALA A 142 -0.36 7.31 4.03
CA ALA A 142 0.46 8.48 4.30
C ALA A 142 -0.37 9.63 4.92
N ALA A 143 -1.58 9.88 4.40
CA ALA A 143 -2.47 10.90 4.97
C ALA A 143 -3.02 10.50 6.35
N ALA A 144 -3.25 9.19 6.57
CA ALA A 144 -3.81 8.66 7.83
C ALA A 144 -2.75 8.41 8.92
N SER A 145 -1.46 8.54 8.63
CA SER A 145 -0.39 8.25 9.58
C SER A 145 -0.51 9.13 10.85
N PRO A 146 -0.50 8.52 12.05
CA PRO A 146 -0.65 9.26 13.30
C PRO A 146 0.63 9.99 13.75
N THR A 147 1.77 9.71 13.13
CA THR A 147 3.10 10.22 13.54
C THR A 147 3.80 11.01 12.44
N HIS A 148 3.76 10.53 11.20
CA HIS A 148 4.46 11.10 10.05
C HIS A 148 3.49 11.34 8.88
N GLY A 149 2.30 11.87 9.21
CA GLY A 149 1.26 12.17 8.23
C GLY A 149 1.67 13.29 7.26
N VAL A 150 1.19 13.19 6.03
CA VAL A 150 1.46 14.16 4.98
C VAL A 150 0.30 15.16 4.82
N PRO A 151 0.54 16.40 4.38
CA PRO A 151 -0.51 17.37 4.10
C PRO A 151 -1.43 16.93 2.96
N ALA A 152 -2.70 17.38 2.98
CA ALA A 152 -3.68 17.10 1.93
C ALA A 152 -3.18 17.48 0.52
N ALA A 153 -2.37 18.53 0.41
CA ALA A 153 -1.75 18.94 -0.86
C ALA A 153 -0.96 17.80 -1.54
N VAL A 154 -0.39 16.86 -0.77
CA VAL A 154 0.32 15.69 -1.33
C VAL A 154 -0.64 14.80 -2.11
N TYR A 155 -1.87 14.64 -1.66
CA TYR A 155 -2.89 13.90 -2.39
C TYR A 155 -3.38 14.68 -3.62
N HIS A 156 -3.72 15.95 -3.46
CA HIS A 156 -4.30 16.76 -4.53
C HIS A 156 -3.32 17.05 -5.67
N GLU A 157 -2.14 17.54 -5.34
CA GLU A 157 -1.11 17.89 -6.33
C GLU A 157 -0.33 16.67 -6.82
N GLY A 158 0.06 15.77 -5.88
CA GLY A 158 0.89 14.60 -6.17
C GLY A 158 0.10 13.47 -6.82
N TRP A 159 -0.86 12.90 -6.10
CA TRP A 159 -1.65 11.78 -6.60
C TRP A 159 -2.59 12.20 -7.73
N ALA A 160 -3.45 13.17 -7.46
CA ALA A 160 -4.51 13.56 -8.39
C ALA A 160 -4.07 14.56 -9.46
N GLN A 161 -2.84 15.11 -9.36
CA GLN A 161 -2.27 16.07 -10.32
C GLN A 161 -3.23 17.23 -10.59
N ASP A 162 -3.74 17.87 -9.52
CA ASP A 162 -4.71 18.97 -9.57
C ASP A 162 -5.94 18.66 -10.44
N GLY A 163 -6.41 17.42 -10.41
CA GLY A 163 -7.57 16.95 -11.16
C GLY A 163 -7.25 16.35 -12.54
N ALA A 164 -6.01 16.37 -12.98
CA ALA A 164 -5.63 15.72 -14.25
C ALA A 164 -5.77 14.19 -14.23
N ILE A 165 -6.01 13.60 -13.06
CA ILE A 165 -6.39 12.19 -12.89
C ILE A 165 -7.78 11.87 -13.48
N VAL A 166 -8.65 12.86 -13.64
CA VAL A 166 -10.02 12.68 -14.16
C VAL A 166 -9.98 12.73 -15.69
N GLU A 167 -10.23 11.60 -16.33
CA GLU A 167 -10.24 11.44 -17.79
C GLU A 167 -11.30 10.42 -18.21
N PRO A 168 -12.59 10.80 -18.26
CA PRO A 168 -13.66 9.89 -18.65
C PRO A 168 -13.49 9.38 -20.08
N HIS A 169 -13.43 8.06 -20.25
CA HIS A 169 -13.25 7.41 -21.53
C HIS A 169 -13.88 6.01 -21.55
N LYS A 170 -13.83 5.32 -22.69
CA LYS A 170 -14.37 3.96 -22.83
C LYS A 170 -13.31 3.03 -23.42
N VAL A 171 -13.20 1.85 -22.82
CA VAL A 171 -12.40 0.74 -23.33
C VAL A 171 -13.32 -0.49 -23.45
N GLU A 172 -13.34 -1.13 -24.62
CA GLU A 172 -14.28 -2.24 -24.91
C GLU A 172 -15.75 -1.88 -24.63
N GLY A 173 -16.13 -0.61 -24.82
CA GLY A 173 -17.47 -0.09 -24.54
C GLY A 173 -17.79 0.13 -23.05
N ILE A 174 -16.88 -0.18 -22.15
CA ILE A 174 -17.00 -0.02 -20.70
C ILE A 174 -16.44 1.35 -20.29
N GLU A 175 -17.20 2.10 -19.50
CA GLU A 175 -16.79 3.43 -19.03
C GLU A 175 -15.75 3.34 -17.93
N LEU A 176 -14.67 4.12 -18.07
CA LEU A 176 -13.68 4.40 -17.03
C LEU A 176 -13.67 5.90 -16.79
N HIS A 177 -13.46 6.32 -15.55
CA HIS A 177 -13.50 7.72 -15.14
C HIS A 177 -12.10 8.31 -14.90
N LEU A 178 -11.18 7.47 -14.47
CA LEU A 178 -9.84 7.89 -14.10
C LEU A 178 -8.83 7.58 -15.21
N ARG A 179 -7.77 8.40 -15.27
CA ARG A 179 -6.67 8.22 -16.20
C ARG A 179 -5.68 7.17 -15.68
N TYR A 180 -5.47 6.13 -16.46
CA TYR A 180 -4.50 5.09 -16.20
C TYR A 180 -3.17 5.43 -16.90
N GLN A 181 -2.12 5.69 -16.13
CA GLN A 181 -0.84 6.17 -16.66
C GLN A 181 -0.30 5.29 -17.79
N GLY A 182 -0.12 5.88 -18.97
CA GLY A 182 0.54 5.24 -20.12
C GLY A 182 -0.25 4.14 -20.83
N THR A 183 -1.51 3.90 -20.44
CA THR A 183 -2.41 2.90 -21.04
C THR A 183 -3.84 3.39 -21.08
N GLU A 184 -4.69 2.80 -21.94
CA GLU A 184 -6.13 3.08 -21.97
C GLU A 184 -6.84 2.49 -20.73
N ALA A 185 -6.33 1.37 -20.20
CA ALA A 185 -6.78 0.74 -18.98
C ALA A 185 -5.61 0.01 -18.32
N GLY A 186 -5.48 0.09 -17.02
CA GLY A 186 -4.39 -0.58 -16.30
C GLY A 186 -4.59 -2.10 -16.19
N PRO A 187 -3.54 -2.84 -15.80
CA PRO A 187 -3.68 -4.24 -15.43
C PRO A 187 -4.58 -4.41 -14.20
N LEU A 188 -5.14 -5.61 -14.03
CA LEU A 188 -6.13 -5.89 -13.00
C LEU A 188 -5.66 -5.52 -11.57
N PHE A 189 -4.38 -5.71 -11.25
CA PHE A 189 -3.85 -5.41 -9.94
C PHE A 189 -3.90 -3.90 -9.59
N TRP A 190 -3.88 -3.00 -10.58
CA TRP A 190 -4.06 -1.57 -10.34
C TRP A 190 -5.42 -1.25 -9.71
N ALA A 191 -6.45 -1.99 -10.11
CA ALA A 191 -7.78 -1.83 -9.53
C ALA A 191 -7.95 -2.53 -8.18
N GLN A 192 -7.13 -3.51 -7.84
CA GLN A 192 -7.44 -4.41 -6.73
C GLN A 192 -6.48 -4.31 -5.53
N TYR A 193 -5.20 -3.99 -5.73
CA TYR A 193 -4.21 -4.02 -4.64
C TYR A 193 -4.54 -3.06 -3.50
N SER A 194 -4.99 -1.85 -3.80
CA SER A 194 -5.42 -0.90 -2.77
C SER A 194 -6.65 -1.37 -1.98
N PHE A 195 -7.49 -2.21 -2.59
CA PHE A 195 -8.73 -2.68 -2.00
C PHE A 195 -8.63 -4.07 -1.34
N LEU A 196 -7.43 -4.59 -1.16
CA LEU A 196 -7.23 -5.80 -0.37
C LEU A 196 -7.52 -5.59 1.12
N GLY A 197 -7.28 -4.40 1.63
CA GLY A 197 -7.52 -4.01 3.02
C GLY A 197 -8.41 -2.79 3.21
N LEU A 198 -8.86 -2.18 2.12
CA LEU A 198 -9.76 -1.03 2.10
C LEU A 198 -11.03 -1.41 1.34
N ASP A 199 -12.20 -1.26 1.96
CA ASP A 199 -13.47 -1.48 1.28
C ASP A 199 -13.77 -0.32 0.33
N PRO A 200 -13.87 -0.55 -0.99
CA PRO A 200 -14.21 0.48 -1.95
C PRO A 200 -15.69 0.88 -1.92
N THR A 201 -16.55 0.14 -1.20
CA THR A 201 -18.00 0.39 -1.15
C THR A 201 -18.29 1.74 -0.49
N GLY A 202 -18.84 2.67 -1.27
CA GLY A 202 -19.13 4.04 -0.81
C GLY A 202 -17.89 4.95 -0.70
N LEU A 203 -16.71 4.45 -1.07
CA LEU A 203 -15.50 5.27 -1.14
C LEU A 203 -15.60 6.23 -2.32
N LYS A 204 -15.37 7.50 -2.02
CA LYS A 204 -15.41 8.59 -3.01
C LYS A 204 -14.53 9.75 -2.56
N ASP A 205 -14.12 10.56 -3.51
CA ASP A 205 -13.50 11.85 -3.29
C ASP A 205 -13.97 12.88 -4.36
N GLU A 206 -13.30 13.99 -4.50
CA GLU A 206 -13.62 15.00 -5.50
C GLU A 206 -13.23 14.60 -6.93
N TYR A 207 -12.42 13.56 -7.11
CA TYR A 207 -11.92 13.07 -8.39
C TYR A 207 -12.65 11.81 -8.86
N CYS A 208 -13.15 10.98 -7.94
CA CYS A 208 -13.89 9.76 -8.25
C CYS A 208 -15.09 9.64 -7.32
N THR A 209 -16.29 9.69 -7.89
CA THR A 209 -17.55 9.64 -7.13
C THR A 209 -17.92 8.25 -6.65
N ASP A 210 -17.28 7.20 -7.20
CA ASP A 210 -17.54 5.79 -6.84
C ASP A 210 -16.35 4.92 -7.25
N TYR A 211 -15.43 4.66 -6.29
CA TYR A 211 -14.27 3.79 -6.50
C TYR A 211 -14.65 2.32 -6.69
N PHE A 212 -15.75 1.85 -6.11
CA PHE A 212 -16.23 0.50 -6.36
C PHE A 212 -16.65 0.32 -7.82
N HIS A 213 -17.35 1.32 -8.38
CA HIS A 213 -17.75 1.29 -9.79
C HIS A 213 -16.52 1.32 -10.71
N GLU A 214 -15.55 2.18 -10.45
CA GLU A 214 -14.31 2.28 -11.21
C GLU A 214 -13.52 0.96 -11.19
N MET A 215 -13.30 0.38 -9.98
CA MET A 215 -12.64 -0.92 -9.81
C MET A 215 -13.37 -2.05 -10.57
N ARG A 216 -14.69 -2.10 -10.44
CA ARG A 216 -15.52 -3.09 -11.13
C ARG A 216 -15.39 -2.95 -12.66
N ASN A 217 -15.45 -1.74 -13.17
CA ASN A 217 -15.36 -1.48 -14.60
C ASN A 217 -13.98 -1.83 -15.15
N LEU A 218 -12.88 -1.48 -14.46
CA LEU A 218 -11.54 -1.93 -14.85
C LEU A 218 -11.43 -3.47 -14.85
N THR A 219 -12.05 -4.14 -13.88
CA THR A 219 -12.12 -5.62 -13.85
C THR A 219 -12.84 -6.18 -15.06
N LEU A 220 -13.96 -5.55 -15.48
CA LEU A 220 -14.70 -5.95 -16.67
C LEU A 220 -13.92 -5.71 -17.97
N VAL A 221 -13.19 -4.59 -18.06
CA VAL A 221 -12.27 -4.32 -19.18
C VAL A 221 -11.23 -5.44 -19.29
N ASN A 222 -10.54 -5.76 -18.18
CA ASN A 222 -9.53 -6.83 -18.13
C ASN A 222 -10.11 -8.22 -18.47
N ARG A 223 -11.40 -8.44 -18.25
CA ARG A 223 -12.09 -9.68 -18.64
C ARG A 223 -12.45 -9.71 -20.12
N ALA A 224 -12.74 -8.55 -20.71
CA ALA A 224 -13.13 -8.43 -22.13
C ALA A 224 -11.91 -8.56 -23.08
N TYR A 225 -10.72 -8.22 -22.60
CA TYR A 225 -9.44 -8.31 -23.30
C TYR A 225 -8.93 -9.76 -23.37
#